data_b33ad38a57f1644b15c351ceb8079921
#
_entry.id   b33ad38a57f1644b15c351ceb8079921
#
_cell.length_a   1.000
_cell.length_b   1.000
_cell.length_c   1.000
_cell.angle_alpha   90.00
_cell.angle_beta   90.00
_cell.angle_gamma   90.00
#
_symmetry.space_group_name_H-M   'P 1'
#
loop_
_entity.id
_entity.type
_entity.pdbx_description
1 polymer ?
#
loop_
_entity_poly.entity_id
_entity_poly.type
_entity_poly.pdbx_seq_one_letter_code
_entity_poly.pdbx_strand_id
1 'polypeptide(L)'
;RKVVLDAGVALRARHPWLRHQNAIGVTILAASLLGMVGSGRLYVEGVIPWWVCVPVTAIFASFIHELEHDLIHHMYFRDRPWANNLMMLLGWLARASTVSPFVRRNLHLHHHKVSGTKSDLEERGITNGVPWGLRRLLMTGDNMLAVILRPLEMMGATRAYIKAQQPATKA
;
A
#
# COMPACT_ATOMS: atom_id res chain seq x y z
N ARG A 1 1.63 16.54 -18.70
CA ARG A 1 1.03 16.97 -17.43
C ARG A 1 -0.27 17.74 -17.66
N LYS A 2 -0.31 18.78 -18.53
CA LYS A 2 -1.51 19.60 -18.82
C LYS A 2 -2.68 18.73 -19.30
N VAL A 3 -2.47 17.83 -20.26
CA VAL A 3 -3.52 16.94 -20.82
C VAL A 3 -4.21 16.12 -19.72
N VAL A 4 -3.47 15.58 -18.75
CA VAL A 4 -4.02 14.79 -17.65
C VAL A 4 -4.86 15.67 -16.71
N LEU A 5 -4.40 16.89 -16.43
CA LEU A 5 -5.15 17.84 -15.60
C LEU A 5 -6.46 18.24 -16.26
N ASP A 6 -6.42 18.59 -17.54
CA ASP A 6 -7.61 19.01 -18.33
C ASP A 6 -8.63 17.85 -18.43
N ALA A 7 -8.15 16.61 -18.68
CA ALA A 7 -9.00 15.42 -18.67
C ALA A 7 -9.63 15.17 -17.28
N GLY A 8 -8.87 15.36 -16.20
CA GLY A 8 -9.39 15.24 -14.84
C GLY A 8 -10.45 16.29 -14.48
N VAL A 9 -10.30 17.53 -14.97
CA VAL A 9 -11.31 18.59 -14.82
C VAL A 9 -12.58 18.24 -15.59
N ALA A 10 -12.45 17.82 -16.85
CA ALA A 10 -13.57 17.41 -17.70
C ALA A 10 -14.34 16.23 -17.10
N LEU A 11 -13.62 15.23 -16.56
CA LEU A 11 -14.23 14.07 -15.92
C LEU A 11 -15.03 14.45 -14.67
N ARG A 12 -14.50 15.34 -13.82
CA ARG A 12 -15.21 15.82 -12.63
C ARG A 12 -16.39 16.73 -12.97
N ALA A 13 -16.34 17.43 -14.10
CA ALA A 13 -17.48 18.19 -14.61
C ALA A 13 -18.60 17.25 -15.07
N ARG A 14 -18.26 16.16 -15.76
CA ARG A 14 -19.20 15.14 -16.25
C ARG A 14 -19.75 14.26 -15.12
N HIS A 15 -18.96 14.01 -14.07
CA HIS A 15 -19.31 13.17 -12.93
C HIS A 15 -19.09 13.93 -11.61
N PRO A 16 -20.05 14.75 -11.16
CA PRO A 16 -19.89 15.64 -9.99
C PRO A 16 -19.55 14.92 -8.69
N TRP A 17 -19.97 13.65 -8.51
CA TRP A 17 -19.65 12.83 -7.34
C TRP A 17 -18.16 12.60 -7.16
N LEU A 18 -17.35 12.63 -8.23
CA LEU A 18 -15.88 12.52 -8.16
C LEU A 18 -15.22 13.71 -7.46
N ARG A 19 -15.95 14.79 -7.18
CA ARG A 19 -15.46 15.93 -6.39
C ARG A 19 -15.40 15.60 -4.90
N HIS A 20 -16.18 14.62 -4.45
CA HIS A 20 -16.24 14.18 -3.05
C HIS A 20 -15.18 13.12 -2.74
N GLN A 21 -13.92 13.41 -3.06
CA GLN A 21 -12.80 12.47 -3.00
C GLN A 21 -12.63 11.85 -1.60
N ASN A 22 -12.75 12.67 -0.54
CA ASN A 22 -12.65 12.17 0.84
C ASN A 22 -13.77 11.17 1.19
N ALA A 23 -15.00 11.42 0.75
CA ALA A 23 -16.11 10.49 0.96
C ALA A 23 -15.88 9.18 0.19
N ILE A 24 -15.37 9.25 -1.03
CA ILE A 24 -15.01 8.05 -1.82
C ILE A 24 -13.96 7.22 -1.07
N GLY A 25 -12.88 7.84 -0.58
CA GLY A 25 -11.84 7.14 0.18
C GLY A 25 -12.38 6.46 1.44
N VAL A 26 -13.24 7.15 2.21
CA VAL A 26 -13.90 6.57 3.39
C VAL A 26 -14.82 5.42 3.00
N THR A 27 -15.58 5.55 1.91
CA THR A 27 -16.46 4.48 1.41
C THR A 27 -15.67 3.25 1.00
N ILE A 28 -14.55 3.42 0.29
CA ILE A 28 -13.66 2.31 -0.10
C ILE A 28 -13.15 1.61 1.16
N LEU A 29 -12.66 2.36 2.15
CA LEU A 29 -12.17 1.77 3.40
C LEU A 29 -13.27 1.00 4.13
N ALA A 30 -14.43 1.61 4.35
CA ALA A 30 -15.55 1.01 5.06
C ALA A 30 -16.08 -0.24 4.34
N ALA A 31 -16.30 -0.16 3.02
CA ALA A 31 -16.75 -1.30 2.23
C ALA A 31 -15.74 -2.45 2.25
N SER A 32 -14.45 -2.14 2.19
CA SER A 32 -13.41 -3.16 2.24
C SER A 32 -13.34 -3.84 3.61
N LEU A 33 -13.39 -3.07 4.70
CA LEU A 33 -13.42 -3.63 6.06
C LEU A 33 -14.66 -4.51 6.29
N LEU A 34 -15.84 -4.02 5.89
CA LEU A 34 -17.08 -4.78 6.01
C LEU A 34 -17.07 -6.05 5.15
N GLY A 35 -16.52 -5.98 3.94
CA GLY A 35 -16.37 -7.13 3.05
C GLY A 35 -15.43 -8.18 3.61
N MET A 36 -14.28 -7.78 4.17
CA MET A 36 -13.34 -8.72 4.81
C MET A 36 -13.95 -9.38 6.04
N VAL A 37 -14.55 -8.60 6.94
CA VAL A 37 -15.20 -9.12 8.16
C VAL A 37 -16.40 -9.99 7.80
N GLY A 38 -17.22 -9.55 6.85
CA GLY A 38 -18.40 -10.29 6.38
C GLY A 38 -18.04 -11.64 5.76
N SER A 39 -17.03 -11.67 4.87
CA SER A 39 -16.57 -12.93 4.26
C SER A 39 -16.00 -13.89 5.31
N GLY A 40 -15.22 -13.39 6.26
CA GLY A 40 -14.69 -14.17 7.37
C GLY A 40 -15.80 -14.75 8.25
N ARG A 41 -16.82 -13.94 8.57
CA ARG A 41 -17.99 -14.39 9.35
C ARG A 41 -18.77 -15.49 8.63
N LEU A 42 -19.09 -15.29 7.35
CA LEU A 42 -19.80 -16.29 6.54
C LEU A 42 -19.03 -17.61 6.47
N TYR A 43 -17.70 -17.56 6.45
CA TYR A 43 -16.87 -18.76 6.51
C TYR A 43 -16.97 -19.46 7.88
N VAL A 44 -16.86 -18.71 8.97
CA VAL A 44 -16.97 -19.28 10.34
C VAL A 44 -18.35 -19.88 10.60
N GLU A 45 -19.41 -19.26 10.05
CA GLU A 45 -20.79 -19.77 10.14
C GLU A 45 -21.05 -20.95 9.17
N GLY A 46 -20.07 -21.38 8.38
CA GLY A 46 -20.19 -22.49 7.44
C GLY A 46 -21.02 -22.20 6.18
N VAL A 47 -21.37 -20.93 5.94
CA VAL A 47 -22.17 -20.49 4.79
C VAL A 47 -21.37 -20.55 3.50
N ILE A 48 -20.09 -20.18 3.54
CA ILE A 48 -19.18 -20.23 2.39
C ILE A 48 -17.94 -21.06 2.71
N PRO A 49 -17.39 -21.81 1.74
CA PRO A 49 -16.15 -22.55 1.92
C PRO A 49 -14.93 -21.64 1.89
N TRP A 50 -13.81 -22.11 2.45
CA TRP A 50 -12.56 -21.35 2.52
C TRP A 50 -12.06 -20.85 1.15
N TRP A 51 -12.25 -21.64 0.09
CA TRP A 51 -11.83 -21.29 -1.27
C TRP A 51 -12.68 -20.17 -1.92
N VAL A 52 -13.82 -19.80 -1.33
CA VAL A 52 -14.59 -18.58 -1.64
C VAL A 52 -14.16 -17.45 -0.70
N CYS A 53 -14.04 -17.73 0.60
CA CYS A 53 -13.66 -16.72 1.60
C CYS A 53 -12.31 -16.06 1.28
N VAL A 54 -11.29 -16.87 0.95
CA VAL A 54 -9.94 -16.37 0.68
C VAL A 54 -9.88 -15.38 -0.49
N PRO A 55 -10.37 -15.72 -1.70
CA PRO A 55 -10.32 -14.76 -2.81
C PRO A 55 -11.21 -13.53 -2.59
N VAL A 56 -12.36 -13.65 -1.94
CA VAL A 56 -13.21 -12.50 -1.61
C VAL A 56 -12.50 -11.57 -0.65
N THR A 57 -11.91 -12.09 0.41
CA THR A 57 -11.10 -11.31 1.36
C THR A 57 -9.90 -10.66 0.66
N ALA A 58 -9.23 -11.37 -0.24
CA ALA A 58 -8.09 -10.85 -1.00
C ALA A 58 -8.48 -9.67 -1.91
N ILE A 59 -9.66 -9.71 -2.53
CA ILE A 59 -10.19 -8.61 -3.34
C ILE A 59 -10.36 -7.35 -2.47
N PHE A 60 -11.00 -7.46 -1.31
CA PHE A 60 -11.18 -6.33 -0.41
C PHE A 60 -9.86 -5.83 0.18
N ALA A 61 -8.94 -6.74 0.50
CA ALA A 61 -7.59 -6.38 0.94
C ALA A 61 -6.79 -5.63 -0.14
N SER A 62 -7.01 -5.95 -1.43
CA SER A 62 -6.36 -5.23 -2.52
C SER A 62 -6.91 -3.81 -2.68
N PHE A 63 -8.20 -3.56 -2.45
CA PHE A 63 -8.73 -2.20 -2.40
C PHE A 63 -8.12 -1.36 -1.27
N ILE A 64 -7.89 -1.97 -0.10
CA ILE A 64 -7.18 -1.29 1.00
C ILE A 64 -5.73 -1.00 0.60
N HIS A 65 -5.09 -1.88 -0.17
CA HIS A 65 -3.73 -1.68 -0.66
C HIS A 65 -3.62 -0.44 -1.55
N GLU A 66 -4.50 -0.32 -2.55
CA GLU A 66 -4.54 0.83 -3.44
C GLU A 66 -4.91 2.12 -2.69
N LEU A 67 -5.87 2.03 -1.75
CA LEU A 67 -6.24 3.17 -0.92
C LEU A 67 -5.07 3.63 -0.03
N GLU A 68 -4.29 2.71 0.54
CA GLU A 68 -3.10 3.03 1.32
C GLU A 68 -2.04 3.75 0.48
N HIS A 69 -1.83 3.31 -0.77
CA HIS A 69 -0.95 3.99 -1.72
C HIS A 69 -1.37 5.45 -1.94
N ASP A 70 -2.65 5.69 -2.19
CA ASP A 70 -3.20 7.03 -2.37
C ASP A 70 -3.09 7.90 -1.10
N LEU A 71 -3.27 7.29 0.08
CA LEU A 71 -3.10 7.95 1.38
C LEU A 71 -1.64 8.33 1.63
N ILE A 72 -0.68 7.51 1.21
CA ILE A 72 0.76 7.82 1.23
C ILE A 72 1.03 9.11 0.47
N HIS A 73 0.39 9.29 -0.69
CA HIS A 73 0.49 10.48 -1.53
C HIS A 73 -0.39 11.65 -1.08
N HIS A 74 -1.02 11.56 0.09
CA HIS A 74 -1.93 12.59 0.61
C HIS A 74 -3.05 12.97 -0.36
N MET A 75 -3.58 12.01 -1.12
CA MET A 75 -4.67 12.28 -2.07
C MET A 75 -6.01 12.52 -1.39
N TYR A 76 -6.18 12.04 -0.15
CA TYR A 76 -7.36 12.22 0.68
C TYR A 76 -7.06 13.09 1.90
N PHE A 77 -8.02 13.85 2.38
CA PHE A 77 -7.94 14.69 3.57
C PHE A 77 -6.69 15.58 3.61
N ARG A 78 -6.36 16.23 2.50
CA ARG A 78 -5.17 17.09 2.38
C ARG A 78 -5.10 18.17 3.45
N ASP A 79 -6.26 18.73 3.82
CA ASP A 79 -6.38 19.79 4.84
C ASP A 79 -6.54 19.23 6.26
N ARG A 80 -6.58 17.91 6.42
CA ARG A 80 -6.79 17.22 7.69
C ARG A 80 -5.84 16.02 7.83
N PRO A 81 -4.54 16.24 8.08
CA PRO A 81 -3.54 15.17 8.14
C PRO A 81 -3.86 14.07 9.15
N TRP A 82 -4.52 14.41 10.26
CA TRP A 82 -4.94 13.44 11.26
C TRP A 82 -5.92 12.41 10.68
N ALA A 83 -6.87 12.84 9.85
CA ALA A 83 -7.85 11.94 9.22
C ALA A 83 -7.18 11.01 8.19
N ASN A 84 -6.24 11.54 7.38
CA ASN A 84 -5.41 10.76 6.48
C ASN A 84 -4.61 9.70 7.26
N ASN A 85 -3.96 10.08 8.36
CA ASN A 85 -3.18 9.18 9.19
C ASN A 85 -4.05 8.12 9.87
N LEU A 86 -5.25 8.48 10.33
CA LEU A 86 -6.21 7.53 10.90
C LEU A 86 -6.63 6.48 9.87
N MET A 87 -6.97 6.90 8.64
CA MET A 87 -7.31 5.97 7.56
C MET A 87 -6.14 5.03 7.23
N MET A 88 -4.90 5.55 7.17
CA MET A 88 -3.71 4.71 6.98
C MET A 88 -3.56 3.68 8.10
N LEU A 89 -3.75 4.10 9.36
CA LEU A 89 -3.65 3.20 10.51
C LEU A 89 -4.72 2.10 10.46
N LEU A 90 -5.98 2.45 10.15
CA LEU A 90 -7.06 1.48 10.02
C LEU A 90 -6.82 0.49 8.86
N GLY A 91 -6.36 0.97 7.71
CA GLY A 91 -5.98 0.11 6.58
C GLY A 91 -4.83 -0.84 6.94
N TRP A 92 -3.83 -0.35 7.66
CA TRP A 92 -2.71 -1.17 8.13
C TRP A 92 -3.13 -2.24 9.15
N LEU A 93 -4.01 -1.91 10.09
CA LEU A 93 -4.53 -2.88 11.07
C LEU A 93 -5.35 -3.99 10.39
N ALA A 94 -6.09 -3.66 9.34
CA ALA A 94 -6.86 -4.63 8.57
C ALA A 94 -6.01 -5.56 7.70
N ARG A 95 -4.85 -5.09 7.28
CA ARG A 95 -3.87 -5.86 6.51
C ARG A 95 -2.67 -6.15 7.39
N ALA A 96 -2.51 -7.37 7.85
CA ALA A 96 -1.36 -7.79 8.63
C ALA A 96 -0.04 -7.45 7.89
N SER A 97 0.52 -6.28 8.18
CA SER A 97 1.80 -5.82 7.64
C SER A 97 2.81 -5.69 8.78
N THR A 98 4.03 -6.14 8.53
CA THR A 98 5.12 -6.05 9.51
C THR A 98 5.71 -4.64 9.61
N VAL A 99 5.42 -3.76 8.65
CA VAL A 99 5.96 -2.40 8.57
C VAL A 99 4.87 -1.40 8.91
N SER A 100 5.18 -0.48 9.84
CA SER A 100 4.29 0.64 10.18
C SER A 100 3.92 1.46 8.91
N PRO A 101 2.65 1.91 8.76
CA PRO A 101 2.22 2.66 7.59
C PRO A 101 2.99 3.97 7.41
N PHE A 102 3.45 4.57 8.50
CA PHE A 102 4.26 5.80 8.47
C PHE A 102 5.68 5.55 7.98
N VAL A 103 6.28 4.42 8.35
CA VAL A 103 7.58 3.98 7.80
C VAL A 103 7.44 3.64 6.33
N ARG A 104 6.38 2.92 5.96
CA ARG A 104 6.07 2.60 4.57
C ARG A 104 5.89 3.86 3.72
N ARG A 105 5.24 4.91 4.23
CA ARG A 105 5.15 6.21 3.54
C ARG A 105 6.53 6.75 3.20
N ASN A 106 7.46 6.75 4.14
CA ASN A 106 8.82 7.25 3.93
C ASN A 106 9.58 6.39 2.91
N LEU A 107 9.46 5.06 2.99
CA LEU A 107 10.07 4.12 2.05
C LEU A 107 9.52 4.34 0.64
N HIS A 108 8.21 4.44 0.49
CA HIS A 108 7.55 4.64 -0.79
C HIS A 108 7.88 5.99 -1.43
N LEU A 109 7.90 7.06 -0.66
CA LEU A 109 8.32 8.38 -1.16
C LEU A 109 9.82 8.41 -1.50
N HIS A 110 10.65 7.60 -0.84
CA HIS A 110 12.03 7.38 -1.22
C HIS A 110 12.13 6.59 -2.53
N HIS A 111 11.35 5.51 -2.67
CA HIS A 111 11.25 4.73 -3.90
C HIS A 111 11.00 5.62 -5.13
N HIS A 112 10.06 6.57 -5.06
CA HIS A 112 9.81 7.51 -6.16
C HIS A 112 11.03 8.36 -6.57
N LYS A 113 11.99 8.58 -5.66
CA LYS A 113 13.22 9.34 -5.95
C LYS A 113 14.33 8.48 -6.55
N VAL A 114 14.36 7.19 -6.22
CA VAL A 114 15.46 6.27 -6.54
C VAL A 114 15.01 5.03 -7.30
N SER A 115 13.78 5.02 -7.82
CA SER A 115 13.19 3.88 -8.55
C SER A 115 14.14 3.37 -9.62
N GLY A 116 14.29 2.06 -9.69
CA GLY A 116 15.20 1.39 -10.62
C GLY A 116 16.68 1.38 -10.23
N THR A 117 17.07 1.97 -9.11
CA THR A 117 18.45 1.95 -8.62
C THR A 117 18.67 0.89 -7.55
N LYS A 118 19.95 0.60 -7.22
CA LYS A 118 20.30 -0.34 -6.14
C LYS A 118 19.90 0.14 -4.75
N SER A 119 19.63 1.43 -4.57
CA SER A 119 19.18 2.02 -3.31
C SER A 119 17.66 1.95 -3.12
N ASP A 120 16.92 1.52 -4.13
CA ASP A 120 15.50 1.28 -4.05
C ASP A 120 15.21 0.04 -3.19
N LEU A 121 14.57 0.25 -2.05
CA LEU A 121 14.25 -0.84 -1.11
C LEU A 121 12.92 -1.54 -1.45
N GLU A 122 12.04 -0.90 -2.23
CA GLU A 122 10.76 -1.49 -2.61
C GLU A 122 10.87 -2.40 -3.84
N GLU A 123 11.70 -2.04 -4.82
CA GLU A 123 11.81 -2.76 -6.10
C GLU A 123 13.17 -3.43 -6.32
N ARG A 124 13.79 -3.95 -5.28
CA ARG A 124 15.14 -4.53 -5.35
C ARG A 124 15.38 -5.56 -6.45
N GLY A 125 14.33 -6.27 -6.88
CA GLY A 125 14.47 -7.37 -7.84
C GLY A 125 13.89 -7.10 -9.22
N ILE A 126 13.06 -6.06 -9.37
CA ILE A 126 12.23 -5.90 -10.58
C ILE A 126 12.93 -5.04 -11.63
N THR A 127 13.56 -3.93 -11.22
CA THR A 127 14.03 -2.88 -12.14
C THR A 127 15.54 -2.60 -12.09
N ASN A 128 16.32 -3.36 -11.35
CA ASN A 128 17.75 -3.11 -11.13
C ASN A 128 18.68 -3.43 -12.32
N GLY A 129 18.13 -3.49 -13.55
CA GLY A 129 18.92 -3.76 -14.77
C GLY A 129 19.28 -5.21 -15.01
N VAL A 130 18.80 -6.15 -14.19
CA VAL A 130 18.99 -7.59 -14.44
C VAL A 130 18.20 -7.99 -15.71
N PRO A 131 18.82 -8.62 -16.72
CA PRO A 131 18.14 -9.05 -17.93
C PRO A 131 17.04 -10.08 -17.62
N TRP A 132 16.03 -10.15 -18.50
CA TRP A 132 14.96 -11.12 -18.39
C TRP A 132 15.49 -12.55 -18.41
N GLY A 133 15.00 -13.38 -17.48
CA GLY A 133 15.39 -14.78 -17.35
C GLY A 133 14.93 -15.37 -16.02
N LEU A 134 15.23 -16.65 -15.80
CA LEU A 134 14.85 -17.36 -14.57
C LEU A 134 15.35 -16.66 -13.30
N ARG A 135 16.57 -16.13 -13.34
CA ARG A 135 17.15 -15.39 -12.20
C ARG A 135 16.28 -14.18 -11.82
N ARG A 136 15.85 -13.39 -12.80
CA ARG A 136 14.98 -12.22 -12.55
C ARG A 136 13.61 -12.64 -12.02
N LEU A 137 13.04 -13.71 -12.56
CA LEU A 137 11.78 -14.27 -12.08
C LEU A 137 11.87 -14.71 -10.61
N LEU A 138 12.94 -15.42 -10.24
CA LEU A 138 13.19 -15.83 -8.86
C LEU A 138 13.40 -14.64 -7.92
N MET A 139 14.13 -13.61 -8.36
CA MET A 139 14.31 -12.37 -7.59
C MET A 139 13.00 -11.63 -7.39
N THR A 140 12.13 -11.58 -8.40
CA THR A 140 10.80 -10.97 -8.29
C THR A 140 9.94 -11.74 -7.29
N GLY A 141 9.91 -13.07 -7.38
CA GLY A 141 9.21 -13.93 -6.42
C GLY A 141 9.73 -13.78 -5.00
N ASP A 142 11.05 -13.72 -4.81
CA ASP A 142 11.68 -13.47 -3.52
C ASP A 142 11.31 -12.09 -2.96
N ASN A 143 11.30 -11.05 -3.79
CA ASN A 143 10.90 -9.70 -3.37
C ASN A 143 9.44 -9.63 -2.89
N MET A 144 8.52 -10.32 -3.60
CA MET A 144 7.10 -10.41 -3.24
C MET A 144 6.88 -11.20 -1.94
N LEU A 145 7.65 -12.26 -1.74
CA LEU A 145 7.53 -13.18 -0.61
C LEU A 145 8.52 -12.88 0.53
N ALA A 146 9.38 -11.90 0.39
CA ALA A 146 10.48 -11.62 1.32
C ALA A 146 10.02 -11.43 2.77
N VAL A 147 8.83 -10.84 2.99
CA VAL A 147 8.25 -10.67 4.34
C VAL A 147 7.95 -12.02 4.99
N ILE A 148 7.59 -13.04 4.20
CA ILE A 148 7.28 -14.39 4.68
C ILE A 148 8.55 -15.25 4.77
N LEU A 149 9.39 -15.19 3.73
CA LEU A 149 10.57 -16.06 3.62
C LEU A 149 11.75 -15.55 4.43
N ARG A 150 11.90 -14.24 4.56
CA ARG A 150 13.04 -13.59 5.22
C ARG A 150 12.62 -12.43 6.14
N PRO A 151 11.70 -12.65 7.11
CA PRO A 151 11.12 -11.57 7.92
C PRO A 151 12.19 -10.81 8.73
N LEU A 152 13.18 -11.50 9.28
CA LEU A 152 14.23 -10.87 10.10
C LEU A 152 15.15 -9.98 9.26
N GLU A 153 15.48 -10.39 8.03
CA GLU A 153 16.29 -9.61 7.11
C GLU A 153 15.54 -8.32 6.69
N MET A 154 14.25 -8.44 6.36
CA MET A 154 13.42 -7.30 6.01
C MET A 154 13.26 -6.33 7.18
N MET A 155 13.06 -6.83 8.40
CA MET A 155 13.03 -6.00 9.60
C MET A 155 14.37 -5.30 9.86
N GLY A 156 15.50 -6.00 9.65
CA GLY A 156 16.85 -5.45 9.78
C GLY A 156 17.09 -4.33 8.78
N ALA A 157 16.76 -4.53 7.50
CA ALA A 157 16.89 -3.52 6.46
C ALA A 157 16.02 -2.28 6.74
N THR A 158 14.78 -2.48 7.21
CA THR A 158 13.89 -1.39 7.59
C THR A 158 14.42 -0.60 8.78
N ARG A 159 14.93 -1.28 9.82
CA ARG A 159 15.55 -0.62 10.98
C ARG A 159 16.80 0.18 10.60
N ALA A 160 17.66 -0.38 9.75
CA ALA A 160 18.84 0.31 9.24
C ALA A 160 18.46 1.58 8.46
N TYR A 161 17.43 1.51 7.61
CA TYR A 161 16.90 2.66 6.89
C TYR A 161 16.38 3.74 7.84
N ILE A 162 15.58 3.37 8.84
CA ILE A 162 15.04 4.31 9.84
C ILE A 162 16.18 5.00 10.60
N LYS A 163 17.18 4.21 11.04
CA LYS A 163 18.35 4.74 11.75
C LYS A 163 19.16 5.73 10.91
N ALA A 164 19.32 5.45 9.61
CA ALA A 164 20.01 6.33 8.69
C ALA A 164 19.28 7.66 8.41
N GLN A 165 17.95 7.69 8.63
CA GLN A 165 17.12 8.88 8.46
C GLN A 165 17.02 9.75 9.73
N GLN A 166 17.41 9.24 10.89
CA GLN A 166 17.43 10.03 12.11
C GLN A 166 18.60 11.03 12.03
N PRO A 167 18.36 12.35 12.26
CA PRO A 167 19.45 13.30 12.36
C PRO A 167 20.40 12.83 13.47
N ALA A 168 21.70 12.83 13.18
CA ALA A 168 22.70 12.53 14.18
C ALA A 168 22.44 13.46 15.37
N THR A 169 21.98 12.92 16.48
CA THR A 169 21.82 13.67 17.73
C THR A 169 23.22 14.13 18.05
N LYS A 170 23.47 15.42 17.96
CA LYS A 170 24.76 16.01 18.40
C LYS A 170 24.86 15.68 19.88
N ALA A 171 25.80 14.79 20.22
CA ALA A 171 26.22 14.54 21.58
C ALA A 171 26.94 15.77 22.11
#